data_e778a04dccb0d1c6bf1a069c9610df78
#
_entry.id   e778a04dccb0d1c6bf1a069c9610df78
#
_cell.length_a   1.000
_cell.length_b   1.000
_cell.length_c   1.000
_cell.angle_alpha   90.00
_cell.angle_beta   90.00
_cell.angle_gamma   90.00
#
_symmetry.space_group_name_H-M   'P 1'
#
loop_
_entity.id
_entity.type
_entity.pdbx_description
1 polymer ?
#
loop_
_entity_poly.entity_id
_entity_poly.type
_entity_poly.pdbx_seq_one_letter_code
_entity_poly.pdbx_strand_id
1 'polypeptide(L)'
;MEAAARAVFGDGSGVVAILGTGSNSCLWENGQIVRNIRPGGFILGDEGGGASLGRMFLSDYIKGLVPEGLSSLFDSEFGLDYPAIVKGVYKSEAPSRFVASFARFVCDNRNDGYAAGLIERNIRDFIERSLSRYGNHEVGVVGSLGCACRDELEAIGQEYGLEFVKFVKSPIDALVSYHQSK
;
A
#
# COMPACT_ATOMS: atom_id res chain seq x y z
N MET A 1 5.50 1.93 13.26
CA MET A 1 4.19 1.31 13.61
C MET A 1 3.50 2.05 14.77
N GLU A 2 4.13 2.30 15.92
CA GLU A 2 3.46 2.96 17.06
C GLU A 2 2.78 4.30 16.72
N ALA A 3 3.47 5.17 15.99
CA ALA A 3 2.90 6.44 15.55
C ALA A 3 1.61 6.27 14.72
N ALA A 4 1.57 5.30 13.84
CA ALA A 4 0.39 4.96 13.05
C ALA A 4 -0.74 4.40 13.94
N ALA A 5 -0.38 3.52 14.88
CA ALA A 5 -1.33 2.93 15.80
C ALA A 5 -2.01 3.98 16.71
N ARG A 6 -1.23 4.87 17.28
CA ARG A 6 -1.75 5.99 18.09
C ARG A 6 -2.62 6.95 17.27
N ALA A 7 -2.27 7.21 16.03
CA ALA A 7 -3.06 8.07 15.14
C ALA A 7 -4.44 7.48 14.81
N VAL A 8 -4.56 6.15 14.81
CA VAL A 8 -5.81 5.45 14.49
C VAL A 8 -6.60 5.14 15.74
N PHE A 9 -6.01 4.45 16.70
CA PHE A 9 -6.69 3.87 17.85
C PHE A 9 -6.40 4.57 19.18
N GLY A 10 -5.41 5.49 19.24
CA GLY A 10 -5.00 6.08 20.51
C GLY A 10 -4.54 5.02 21.50
N ASP A 11 -5.20 4.96 22.66
CA ASP A 11 -4.97 3.94 23.69
C ASP A 11 -5.89 2.70 23.53
N GLY A 12 -6.74 2.66 22.49
CA GLY A 12 -7.62 1.53 22.16
C GLY A 12 -6.86 0.35 21.53
N SER A 13 -7.61 -0.52 20.87
CA SER A 13 -7.07 -1.76 20.28
C SER A 13 -7.57 -1.97 18.87
N GLY A 14 -6.77 -2.63 18.04
CA GLY A 14 -7.12 -2.99 16.66
C GLY A 14 -5.90 -3.34 15.82
N VAL A 15 -6.13 -3.72 14.58
CA VAL A 15 -5.08 -3.96 13.59
C VAL A 15 -4.76 -2.68 12.85
N VAL A 16 -3.50 -2.31 12.78
CA VAL A 16 -3.02 -1.15 12.05
C VAL A 16 -2.29 -1.59 10.79
N ALA A 17 -2.72 -1.09 9.66
CA ALA A 17 -2.08 -1.26 8.36
C ALA A 17 -1.42 0.05 7.91
N ILE A 18 -0.15 0.01 7.51
CA ILE A 18 0.50 1.11 6.80
C ILE A 18 0.63 0.73 5.33
N LEU A 19 0.09 1.57 4.45
CA LEU A 19 0.18 1.40 3.00
C LEU A 19 0.68 2.72 2.36
N GLY A 20 1.99 2.73 2.08
CA GLY A 20 2.72 3.84 1.46
C GLY A 20 3.64 3.34 0.36
N THR A 21 4.91 3.75 0.34
CA THR A 21 5.94 3.16 -0.55
C THR A 21 6.05 1.65 -0.36
N GLY A 22 6.17 1.20 0.87
CA GLY A 22 6.03 -0.20 1.28
C GLY A 22 4.77 -0.41 2.10
N SER A 23 4.67 -1.54 2.77
CA SER A 23 3.58 -1.87 3.69
C SER A 23 4.08 -2.42 5.01
N ASN A 24 3.24 -2.34 6.03
CA ASN A 24 3.46 -3.01 7.31
C ASN A 24 2.12 -3.14 8.04
N SER A 25 2.04 -4.06 9.01
CA SER A 25 0.85 -4.22 9.84
C SER A 25 1.22 -4.64 11.26
N CYS A 26 0.38 -4.31 12.24
CA CYS A 26 0.52 -4.82 13.60
C CYS A 26 -0.83 -4.91 14.30
N LEU A 27 -0.91 -5.79 15.29
CA LEU A 27 -1.95 -5.78 16.31
C LEU A 27 -1.51 -4.83 17.43
N TRP A 28 -2.35 -3.86 17.71
CA TRP A 28 -2.18 -2.84 18.74
C TRP A 28 -3.17 -3.08 19.87
N GLU A 29 -2.69 -3.18 21.11
CA GLU A 29 -3.55 -3.37 22.28
C GLU A 29 -3.01 -2.55 23.46
N ASN A 30 -3.88 -1.78 24.07
CA ASN A 30 -3.57 -1.03 25.30
C ASN A 30 -2.26 -0.23 25.23
N GLY A 31 -2.02 0.46 24.13
CA GLY A 31 -0.85 1.30 23.96
C GLY A 31 0.44 0.58 23.53
N GLN A 32 0.36 -0.71 23.15
CA GLN A 32 1.51 -1.53 22.79
C GLN A 32 1.27 -2.36 21.52
N ILE A 33 2.36 -2.62 20.79
CA ILE A 33 2.35 -3.58 19.69
C ILE A 33 2.51 -4.98 20.29
N VAL A 34 1.45 -5.79 20.22
CA VAL A 34 1.47 -7.17 20.75
C VAL A 34 1.85 -8.21 19.68
N ARG A 35 1.64 -7.87 18.40
CA ARG A 35 2.01 -8.73 17.28
C ARG A 35 2.34 -7.89 16.05
N ASN A 36 3.41 -8.26 15.32
CA ASN A 36 3.74 -7.68 14.02
C ASN A 36 4.04 -8.81 13.03
N ILE A 37 3.33 -8.83 11.92
CA ILE A 37 3.67 -9.71 10.80
C ILE A 37 4.73 -8.97 9.99
N ARG A 38 5.90 -9.58 9.86
CA ARG A 38 7.05 -8.96 9.21
C ARG A 38 6.75 -8.64 7.75
N PRO A 39 6.93 -7.39 7.30
CA PRO A 39 6.57 -6.97 5.94
C PRO A 39 7.49 -7.53 4.85
N GLY A 40 8.69 -7.99 5.21
CA GLY A 40 9.67 -8.51 4.26
C GLY A 40 10.46 -7.46 3.47
N GLY A 41 9.96 -6.23 3.36
CA GLY A 41 10.56 -5.12 2.60
C GLY A 41 10.45 -5.28 1.10
N PHE A 42 11.07 -4.36 0.35
CA PHE A 42 10.91 -4.15 -1.10
C PHE A 42 11.05 -5.40 -1.98
N ILE A 43 11.95 -6.34 -1.62
CA ILE A 43 12.22 -7.52 -2.46
C ILE A 43 11.37 -8.72 -2.04
N LEU A 44 11.23 -8.96 -0.71
CA LEU A 44 10.65 -10.18 -0.17
C LEU A 44 9.18 -10.03 0.24
N GLY A 45 8.62 -8.82 0.16
CA GLY A 45 7.29 -8.52 0.66
C GLY A 45 6.81 -7.15 0.22
N ASP A 46 6.32 -6.34 1.19
CA ASP A 46 5.67 -5.05 0.98
C ASP A 46 4.44 -5.12 0.07
N GLU A 47 3.75 -6.29 0.03
CA GLU A 47 2.47 -6.44 -0.65
C GLU A 47 1.50 -5.37 -0.17
N GLY A 48 0.66 -4.85 -1.05
CA GLY A 48 -0.21 -3.71 -0.77
C GLY A 48 0.49 -2.35 -0.82
N GLY A 49 1.83 -2.32 -0.80
CA GLY A 49 2.62 -1.10 -0.93
C GLY A 49 2.76 -0.63 -2.38
N GLY A 50 3.12 0.66 -2.54
CA GLY A 50 3.31 1.27 -3.86
C GLY A 50 4.47 0.66 -4.63
N ALA A 51 5.52 0.21 -3.95
CA ALA A 51 6.63 -0.46 -4.62
C ALA A 51 6.22 -1.83 -5.18
N SER A 52 5.35 -2.58 -4.49
CA SER A 52 4.78 -3.82 -5.00
C SER A 52 3.91 -3.57 -6.23
N LEU A 53 2.97 -2.60 -6.16
CA LEU A 53 2.10 -2.24 -7.27
C LEU A 53 2.89 -1.74 -8.49
N GLY A 54 3.85 -0.82 -8.29
CA GLY A 54 4.67 -0.28 -9.36
C GLY A 54 5.59 -1.33 -9.98
N ARG A 55 6.11 -2.28 -9.18
CA ARG A 55 6.90 -3.41 -9.69
C ARG A 55 6.08 -4.34 -10.58
N MET A 56 4.83 -4.64 -10.20
CA MET A 56 3.93 -5.44 -11.02
C MET A 56 3.70 -4.76 -12.37
N PHE A 57 3.35 -3.47 -12.35
CA PHE A 57 3.14 -2.70 -13.57
C PHE A 57 4.39 -2.63 -14.46
N LEU A 58 5.55 -2.22 -13.91
CA LEU A 58 6.79 -2.12 -14.68
C LEU A 58 7.25 -3.46 -15.25
N SER A 59 7.06 -4.56 -14.50
CA SER A 59 7.40 -5.91 -14.99
C SER A 59 6.61 -6.28 -16.24
N ASP A 60 5.34 -5.92 -16.28
CA ASP A 60 4.47 -6.19 -17.41
C ASP A 60 4.74 -5.20 -18.57
N TYR A 61 4.97 -3.92 -18.24
CA TYR A 61 5.28 -2.87 -19.21
C TYR A 61 6.53 -3.22 -20.04
N ILE A 62 7.65 -3.59 -19.41
CA ILE A 62 8.89 -3.93 -20.12
C ILE A 62 8.78 -5.20 -20.98
N LYS A 63 7.73 -5.99 -20.79
CA LYS A 63 7.44 -7.22 -21.56
C LYS A 63 6.35 -7.00 -22.61
N GLY A 64 5.81 -5.79 -22.73
CA GLY A 64 4.72 -5.48 -23.67
C GLY A 64 3.39 -6.16 -23.32
N LEU A 65 3.15 -6.44 -22.02
CA LEU A 65 1.92 -7.08 -21.55
C LEU A 65 0.85 -6.06 -21.12
N VAL A 66 1.21 -4.79 -20.95
CA VAL A 66 0.27 -3.71 -20.66
C VAL A 66 -0.54 -3.40 -21.93
N PRO A 67 -1.88 -3.21 -21.82
CA PRO A 67 -2.70 -2.80 -22.97
C PRO A 67 -2.18 -1.55 -23.66
N GLU A 68 -2.25 -1.51 -25.00
CA GLU A 68 -1.64 -0.47 -25.84
C GLU A 68 -2.07 0.96 -25.43
N GLY A 69 -3.35 1.16 -25.10
CA GLY A 69 -3.85 2.46 -24.66
C GLY A 69 -3.19 2.95 -23.37
N LEU A 70 -3.05 2.06 -22.38
CA LEU A 70 -2.43 2.39 -21.10
C LEU A 70 -0.91 2.52 -21.21
N SER A 71 -0.27 1.68 -22.05
CA SER A 71 1.16 1.77 -22.37
C SER A 71 1.50 3.11 -23.02
N SER A 72 0.70 3.55 -24.01
CA SER A 72 0.89 4.84 -24.68
C SER A 72 0.72 6.03 -23.73
N LEU A 73 -0.22 5.96 -22.78
CA LEU A 73 -0.36 6.97 -21.73
C LEU A 73 0.87 7.02 -20.82
N PHE A 74 1.40 5.86 -20.44
CA PHE A 74 2.61 5.77 -19.62
C PHE A 74 3.82 6.34 -20.36
N ASP A 75 4.00 6.04 -21.64
CA ASP A 75 5.07 6.60 -22.47
C ASP A 75 4.99 8.12 -22.55
N SER A 76 3.78 8.65 -22.74
CA SER A 76 3.54 10.10 -22.80
C SER A 76 3.84 10.81 -21.48
N GLU A 77 3.55 10.17 -20.34
CA GLU A 77 3.75 10.78 -19.02
C GLU A 77 5.20 10.68 -18.53
N PHE A 78 5.85 9.54 -18.74
CA PHE A 78 7.16 9.26 -18.15
C PHE A 78 8.31 9.26 -19.15
N GLY A 79 8.08 8.88 -20.41
CA GLY A 79 9.11 8.86 -21.45
C GLY A 79 10.32 7.97 -21.12
N LEU A 80 10.08 6.88 -20.38
CA LEU A 80 11.15 5.98 -19.89
C LEU A 80 11.34 4.81 -20.83
N ASP A 81 12.55 4.66 -21.36
CA ASP A 81 12.96 3.45 -22.07
C ASP A 81 13.40 2.33 -21.10
N TYR A 82 13.57 1.14 -21.62
CA TYR A 82 14.02 -0.04 -20.85
C TYR A 82 15.33 0.23 -20.08
N PRO A 83 16.41 0.80 -20.68
CA PRO A 83 17.64 1.15 -19.96
C PRO A 83 17.39 2.09 -18.77
N ALA A 84 16.53 3.10 -18.93
CA ALA A 84 16.21 4.06 -17.87
C ALA A 84 15.48 3.38 -16.70
N ILE A 85 14.51 2.52 -16.99
CA ILE A 85 13.80 1.73 -15.97
C ILE A 85 14.78 0.83 -15.21
N VAL A 86 15.62 0.07 -15.93
CA VAL A 86 16.64 -0.80 -15.31
C VAL A 86 17.61 0.00 -14.43
N LYS A 87 18.05 1.16 -14.90
CA LYS A 87 18.92 2.05 -14.11
C LYS A 87 18.19 2.54 -12.84
N GLY A 88 16.94 2.94 -12.94
CA GLY A 88 16.13 3.39 -11.81
C GLY A 88 15.93 2.31 -10.74
N VAL A 89 15.73 1.05 -11.17
CA VAL A 89 15.53 -0.08 -10.26
C VAL A 89 16.85 -0.56 -9.62
N TYR A 90 17.93 -0.68 -10.40
CA TYR A 90 19.15 -1.37 -9.93
C TYR A 90 20.32 -0.46 -9.57
N LYS A 91 20.28 0.83 -9.97
CA LYS A 91 21.39 1.78 -9.72
C LYS A 91 20.94 3.05 -8.98
N SER A 92 19.68 3.15 -8.59
CA SER A 92 19.15 4.26 -7.78
C SER A 92 19.57 4.07 -6.31
N GLU A 93 19.76 5.18 -5.59
CA GLU A 93 19.95 5.18 -4.14
C GLU A 93 18.66 4.77 -3.38
N ALA A 94 17.50 4.89 -4.02
CA ALA A 94 16.20 4.58 -3.44
C ALA A 94 15.31 3.79 -4.43
N PRO A 95 15.66 2.54 -4.77
CA PRO A 95 14.97 1.77 -5.79
C PRO A 95 13.49 1.52 -5.46
N SER A 96 13.15 1.27 -4.20
CA SER A 96 11.76 1.10 -3.77
C SER A 96 10.92 2.36 -4.00
N ARG A 97 11.49 3.54 -3.75
CA ARG A 97 10.82 4.82 -4.00
C ARG A 97 10.63 5.07 -5.50
N PHE A 98 11.64 4.77 -6.30
CA PHE A 98 11.55 4.87 -7.77
C PHE A 98 10.40 4.01 -8.28
N VAL A 99 10.34 2.74 -7.91
CA VAL A 99 9.28 1.84 -8.35
C VAL A 99 7.90 2.26 -7.82
N ALA A 100 7.82 2.69 -6.56
CA ALA A 100 6.57 3.16 -5.95
C ALA A 100 6.01 4.44 -6.60
N SER A 101 6.84 5.25 -7.28
CA SER A 101 6.37 6.46 -7.95
C SER A 101 5.36 6.16 -9.07
N PHE A 102 5.39 4.97 -9.64
CA PHE A 102 4.46 4.54 -10.69
C PHE A 102 3.12 4.02 -10.16
N ALA A 103 3.02 3.74 -8.86
CA ALA A 103 1.77 3.27 -8.26
C ALA A 103 0.63 4.29 -8.43
N ARG A 104 0.95 5.59 -8.39
CA ARG A 104 -0.04 6.65 -8.62
C ARG A 104 -0.64 6.55 -10.02
N PHE A 105 0.19 6.39 -11.05
CA PHE A 105 -0.29 6.20 -12.43
C PHE A 105 -1.28 5.04 -12.54
N VAL A 106 -0.98 3.90 -11.92
CA VAL A 106 -1.88 2.74 -11.91
C VAL A 106 -3.21 3.09 -11.21
N CYS A 107 -3.15 3.76 -10.04
CA CYS A 107 -4.34 4.17 -9.31
C CYS A 107 -5.18 5.22 -10.06
N ASP A 108 -4.56 6.17 -10.73
CA ASP A 108 -5.24 7.22 -11.50
C ASP A 108 -5.94 6.63 -12.74
N ASN A 109 -5.47 5.49 -13.25
CA ASN A 109 -6.04 4.74 -14.37
C ASN A 109 -6.90 3.53 -13.95
N ARG A 110 -7.42 3.48 -12.72
CA ARG A 110 -8.22 2.36 -12.18
C ARG A 110 -9.49 2.01 -12.95
N ASN A 111 -9.98 2.90 -13.81
CA ASN A 111 -11.11 2.63 -14.70
C ASN A 111 -10.72 1.68 -15.86
N ASP A 112 -9.43 1.50 -16.14
CA ASP A 112 -8.94 0.47 -17.04
C ASP A 112 -8.92 -0.88 -16.32
N GLY A 113 -9.49 -1.91 -16.94
CA GLY A 113 -9.65 -3.24 -16.31
C GLY A 113 -8.30 -3.91 -15.95
N TYR A 114 -7.23 -3.63 -16.70
CA TYR A 114 -5.90 -4.13 -16.38
C TYR A 114 -5.32 -3.44 -15.13
N ALA A 115 -5.43 -2.10 -15.05
CA ALA A 115 -4.96 -1.34 -13.90
C ALA A 115 -5.77 -1.71 -12.64
N ALA A 116 -7.10 -1.83 -12.74
CA ALA A 116 -7.95 -2.32 -11.65
C ALA A 116 -7.52 -3.70 -11.15
N GLY A 117 -7.25 -4.64 -12.06
CA GLY A 117 -6.77 -5.98 -11.72
C GLY A 117 -5.42 -6.00 -11.00
N LEU A 118 -4.50 -5.07 -11.33
CA LEU A 118 -3.24 -4.92 -10.61
C LEU A 118 -3.45 -4.41 -9.17
N ILE A 119 -4.33 -3.42 -9.01
CA ILE A 119 -4.67 -2.87 -7.68
C ILE A 119 -5.32 -3.96 -6.83
N GLU A 120 -6.32 -4.65 -7.36
CA GLU A 120 -7.00 -5.75 -6.67
C GLU A 120 -6.01 -6.82 -6.22
N ARG A 121 -5.14 -7.31 -7.11
CA ARG A 121 -4.15 -8.32 -6.78
C ARG A 121 -3.18 -7.86 -5.70
N ASN A 122 -2.68 -6.62 -5.78
CA ASN A 122 -1.76 -6.08 -4.78
C ASN A 122 -2.40 -5.99 -3.39
N ILE A 123 -3.67 -5.58 -3.32
CA ILE A 123 -4.42 -5.47 -2.06
C ILE A 123 -4.79 -6.85 -1.52
N ARG A 124 -5.23 -7.76 -2.38
CA ARG A 124 -5.56 -9.14 -2.01
C ARG A 124 -4.35 -9.86 -1.41
N ASP A 125 -3.18 -9.74 -2.04
CA ASP A 125 -1.92 -10.28 -1.53
C ASP A 125 -1.59 -9.75 -0.12
N PHE A 126 -1.83 -8.46 0.15
CA PHE A 126 -1.60 -7.87 1.47
C PHE A 126 -2.60 -8.40 2.51
N ILE A 127 -3.87 -8.47 2.15
CA ILE A 127 -4.91 -8.99 3.05
C ILE A 127 -4.62 -10.44 3.40
N GLU A 128 -4.37 -11.30 2.42
CA GLU A 128 -4.12 -12.73 2.63
C GLU A 128 -2.85 -13.00 3.44
N ARG A 129 -1.76 -12.28 3.12
CA ARG A 129 -0.46 -12.54 3.73
C ARG A 129 -0.28 -11.85 5.09
N SER A 130 -1.05 -10.81 5.36
CA SER A 130 -0.90 -10.00 6.56
C SER A 130 -2.18 -9.85 7.35
N LEU A 131 -3.20 -9.14 6.84
CA LEU A 131 -4.33 -8.71 7.67
C LEU A 131 -5.20 -9.87 8.17
N SER A 132 -5.54 -10.83 7.32
CA SER A 132 -6.35 -12.00 7.69
C SER A 132 -5.75 -12.86 8.80
N ARG A 133 -4.45 -12.72 9.04
CA ARG A 133 -3.71 -13.51 10.04
C ARG A 133 -3.79 -12.95 11.46
N TYR A 134 -4.42 -11.78 11.65
CA TYR A 134 -4.62 -11.21 13.00
C TYR A 134 -5.93 -11.66 13.64
N GLY A 135 -6.85 -12.27 12.89
CA GLY A 135 -8.18 -12.63 13.37
C GLY A 135 -9.19 -11.48 13.22
N ASN A 136 -10.30 -11.56 13.93
CA ASN A 136 -11.39 -10.57 13.82
C ASN A 136 -11.09 -9.35 14.67
N HIS A 137 -10.44 -8.35 14.08
CA HIS A 137 -10.19 -7.05 14.69
C HIS A 137 -10.60 -5.95 13.71
N GLU A 138 -11.00 -4.81 14.24
CA GLU A 138 -11.13 -3.59 13.46
C GLU A 138 -9.77 -3.21 12.85
N VAL A 139 -9.79 -2.74 11.60
CA VAL A 139 -8.58 -2.37 10.86
C VAL A 139 -8.54 -0.86 10.64
N GLY A 140 -7.46 -0.23 11.07
CA GLY A 140 -7.18 1.15 10.73
C GLY A 140 -6.02 1.26 9.73
N VAL A 141 -6.18 2.10 8.73
CA VAL A 141 -5.23 2.25 7.62
C VAL A 141 -4.54 3.60 7.68
N VAL A 142 -3.22 3.61 7.53
CA VAL A 142 -2.39 4.81 7.46
C VAL A 142 -1.58 4.81 6.18
N GLY A 143 -1.56 5.94 5.48
CA GLY A 143 -0.74 6.12 4.28
C GLY A 143 -1.54 6.55 3.06
N SER A 144 -0.84 7.21 2.14
CA SER A 144 -1.47 7.80 0.95
C SER A 144 -2.03 6.76 0.00
N LEU A 145 -1.34 5.63 -0.18
CA LEU A 145 -1.82 4.56 -1.05
C LEU A 145 -3.04 3.87 -0.44
N GLY A 146 -3.01 3.57 0.87
CA GLY A 146 -4.15 2.98 1.56
C GLY A 146 -5.41 3.85 1.47
N CYS A 147 -5.26 5.19 1.61
CA CYS A 147 -6.37 6.10 1.39
C CYS A 147 -6.83 6.17 -0.07
N ALA A 148 -5.91 6.05 -1.03
CA ALA A 148 -6.24 6.05 -2.45
C ALA A 148 -6.96 4.78 -2.91
N CYS A 149 -6.70 3.65 -2.25
CA CYS A 149 -7.30 2.35 -2.54
C CYS A 149 -8.33 1.94 -1.48
N ARG A 150 -9.02 2.92 -0.88
CA ARG A 150 -9.99 2.66 0.18
C ARG A 150 -11.10 1.72 -0.26
N ASP A 151 -11.71 2.01 -1.40
CA ASP A 151 -12.88 1.27 -1.89
C ASP A 151 -12.51 -0.19 -2.17
N GLU A 152 -11.32 -0.43 -2.75
CA GLU A 152 -10.81 -1.77 -3.00
C GLU A 152 -10.45 -2.52 -1.70
N LEU A 153 -9.86 -1.81 -0.72
CA LEU A 153 -9.58 -2.39 0.60
C LEU A 153 -10.87 -2.81 1.31
N GLU A 154 -11.89 -1.95 1.34
CA GLU A 154 -13.18 -2.24 1.96
C GLU A 154 -13.89 -3.40 1.23
N ALA A 155 -13.95 -3.37 -0.11
CA ALA A 155 -14.61 -4.41 -0.90
C ALA A 155 -13.95 -5.79 -0.73
N ILE A 156 -12.62 -5.86 -0.91
CA ILE A 156 -11.88 -7.12 -0.77
C ILE A 156 -11.86 -7.57 0.69
N GLY A 157 -11.71 -6.65 1.64
CA GLY A 157 -11.69 -6.95 3.07
C GLY A 157 -12.98 -7.63 3.55
N GLN A 158 -14.13 -7.26 3.01
CA GLN A 158 -15.41 -7.92 3.31
C GLN A 158 -15.40 -9.42 3.00
N GLU A 159 -14.69 -9.84 1.94
CA GLU A 159 -14.53 -11.26 1.59
C GLU A 159 -13.79 -12.06 2.69
N TYR A 160 -12.95 -11.37 3.47
CA TYR A 160 -12.15 -11.93 4.57
C TYR A 160 -12.69 -11.61 5.96
N GLY A 161 -13.87 -10.98 6.04
CA GLY A 161 -14.50 -10.60 7.32
C GLY A 161 -13.75 -9.47 8.05
N LEU A 162 -13.01 -8.63 7.34
CA LEU A 162 -12.31 -7.48 7.90
C LEU A 162 -13.20 -6.25 7.90
N GLU A 163 -13.17 -5.49 9.00
CA GLU A 163 -13.86 -4.22 9.14
C GLU A 163 -12.86 -3.07 9.17
N PHE A 164 -12.89 -2.20 8.13
CA PHE A 164 -12.04 -1.02 8.06
C PHE A 164 -12.74 0.18 8.70
N VAL A 165 -12.25 0.62 9.86
CA VAL A 165 -12.90 1.65 10.68
C VAL A 165 -12.33 3.05 10.46
N LYS A 166 -11.07 3.18 10.02
CA LYS A 166 -10.44 4.49 9.86
C LYS A 166 -9.34 4.49 8.81
N PHE A 167 -9.32 5.56 7.99
CA PHE A 167 -8.27 5.84 7.02
C PHE A 167 -7.61 7.18 7.30
N VAL A 168 -6.29 7.20 7.42
CA VAL A 168 -5.49 8.38 7.77
C VAL A 168 -4.36 8.54 6.76
N LYS A 169 -4.40 9.60 5.96
CA LYS A 169 -3.37 9.85 4.93
C LYS A 169 -1.98 10.11 5.51
N SER A 170 -1.93 10.88 6.59
CA SER A 170 -0.71 11.18 7.36
C SER A 170 -1.00 11.11 8.85
N PRO A 171 -0.16 10.46 9.66
CA PRO A 171 -0.40 10.32 11.08
C PRO A 171 -0.13 11.62 11.87
N ILE A 172 0.48 12.66 11.29
CA ILE A 172 1.01 13.83 11.99
C ILE A 172 -0.08 14.59 12.75
N ASP A 173 -1.17 14.94 12.06
CA ASP A 173 -2.23 15.75 12.67
C ASP A 173 -2.96 15.00 13.81
N ALA A 174 -3.19 13.70 13.61
CA ALA A 174 -3.78 12.84 14.62
C ALA A 174 -2.87 12.65 15.84
N LEU A 175 -1.56 12.60 15.65
CA LEU A 175 -0.58 12.53 16.73
C LEU A 175 -0.49 13.83 17.52
N VAL A 176 -0.53 14.98 16.85
CA VAL A 176 -0.57 16.30 17.51
C VAL A 176 -1.80 16.37 18.43
N SER A 177 -2.98 16.01 17.89
CA SER A 177 -4.22 16.00 18.67
C SER A 177 -4.16 15.04 19.87
N TYR A 178 -3.61 13.82 19.66
CA TYR A 178 -3.43 12.82 20.73
C TYR A 178 -2.54 13.35 21.87
N HIS A 179 -1.43 14.03 21.56
CA HIS A 179 -0.52 14.56 22.58
C HIS A 179 -1.01 15.83 23.25
N GLN A 180 -1.91 16.59 22.61
CA GLN A 180 -2.54 17.77 23.22
C GLN A 180 -3.69 17.41 24.19
N SER A 181 -4.24 16.20 24.07
CA SER A 181 -5.33 15.71 24.91
C SER A 181 -4.85 14.97 26.19
N LYS A 182 -3.55 14.82 26.36
CA LYS A 182 -2.89 14.26 27.56
C LYS A 182 -2.21 15.35 28.39
#